data_711c929808ba473651dc9dee57765af2
#
_entry.id   711c929808ba473651dc9dee57765af2
#
_cell.length_a   1.000
_cell.length_b   1.000
_cell.length_c   1.000
_cell.angle_alpha   90.00
_cell.angle_beta   90.00
_cell.angle_gamma   90.00
#
_symmetry.space_group_name_H-M   'P 1'
#
loop_
_entity.id
_entity.type
_entity.pdbx_description
1 polymer ?
#
loop_
_entity_poly.entity_id
_entity_poly.type
_entity_poly.pdbx_seq_one_letter_code
_entity_poly.pdbx_strand_id
1 'polypeptide(L)'
;KRVNRGKYHGGQIAFPGGKMEKEDADALQTALRECHEEIGVPEEKVSILGVLSDIYIPLSNFNITPIVGTTLQLPDFILSQDEVEKVILVKLRDLFDDRNKTTHSFVRHDHKIIAPGYKIGENFIWGATAMIIAELEQLMKTNTFNHLGKL
;
A
#
# COMPACT_ATOMS: atom_id res chain seq x y z
N LYS A 1 -4.10 -5.43 6.22
CA LYS A 1 -3.27 -5.63 7.42
C LYS A 1 -2.65 -7.02 7.37
N ARG A 2 -1.35 -7.13 7.47
CA ARG A 2 -0.62 -8.41 7.44
C ARG A 2 -0.82 -9.20 8.73
N VAL A 3 -0.86 -10.53 8.60
CA VAL A 3 -0.93 -11.45 9.76
C VAL A 3 0.30 -11.27 10.64
N ASN A 4 0.10 -11.23 11.95
CA ASN A 4 1.21 -11.11 12.90
C ASN A 4 1.77 -12.49 13.25
N ARG A 5 2.79 -12.95 12.51
CA ARG A 5 3.49 -14.21 12.77
C ARG A 5 4.85 -14.01 13.46
N GLY A 6 5.03 -12.92 14.21
CA GLY A 6 6.29 -12.64 14.92
C GLY A 6 7.46 -12.26 14.01
N LYS A 7 7.26 -12.08 12.71
CA LYS A 7 8.24 -11.56 11.76
C LYS A 7 8.26 -10.03 11.80
N TYR A 8 9.35 -9.42 11.34
CA TYR A 8 9.66 -7.98 11.40
C TYR A 8 8.54 -7.02 10.92
N HIS A 9 7.56 -7.51 10.14
CA HIS A 9 6.47 -6.72 9.57
C HIS A 9 5.07 -7.21 9.95
N GLY A 10 4.95 -8.10 10.93
CA GLY A 10 3.66 -8.62 11.38
C GLY A 10 2.76 -7.52 11.95
N GLY A 11 1.47 -7.54 11.59
CA GLY A 11 0.48 -6.56 12.03
C GLY A 11 0.56 -5.18 11.37
N GLN A 12 1.51 -4.93 10.46
CA GLN A 12 1.62 -3.66 9.75
C GLN A 12 0.53 -3.52 8.68
N ILE A 13 0.16 -2.27 8.42
CA ILE A 13 -0.73 -1.92 7.32
C ILE A 13 0.13 -1.71 6.08
N ALA A 14 -0.16 -2.46 5.03
CA ALA A 14 0.49 -2.34 3.74
C ALA A 14 -0.55 -2.48 2.61
N PHE A 15 -0.24 -1.97 1.44
CA PHE A 15 -0.91 -2.36 0.22
C PHE A 15 -0.55 -3.81 -0.14
N PRO A 16 -1.38 -4.52 -0.92
CA PRO A 16 -1.00 -5.81 -1.49
C PRO A 16 0.31 -5.69 -2.26
N GLY A 17 1.15 -6.71 -2.18
CA GLY A 17 2.39 -6.71 -2.92
C GLY A 17 3.49 -7.55 -2.27
N GLY A 18 4.41 -7.98 -3.10
CA GLY A 18 5.49 -8.87 -2.72
C GLY A 18 6.72 -8.73 -3.60
N LYS A 19 7.49 -9.80 -3.66
CA LYS A 19 8.72 -9.87 -4.44
C LYS A 19 8.41 -10.38 -5.84
N MET A 20 9.05 -9.76 -6.83
CA MET A 20 9.00 -10.25 -8.21
C MET A 20 9.51 -11.70 -8.28
N GLU A 21 8.75 -12.56 -8.93
CA GLU A 21 9.09 -13.94 -9.23
C GLU A 21 9.68 -14.06 -10.65
N LYS A 22 10.19 -15.24 -10.99
CA LYS A 22 10.82 -15.44 -12.30
C LYS A 22 9.82 -15.39 -13.46
N GLU A 23 8.60 -15.73 -13.16
CA GLU A 23 7.46 -15.79 -14.08
C GLU A 23 6.86 -14.39 -14.33
N ASP A 24 7.10 -13.44 -13.45
CA ASP A 24 6.64 -12.06 -13.60
C ASP A 24 7.47 -11.33 -14.66
N ALA A 25 6.82 -10.79 -15.67
CA ALA A 25 7.49 -10.04 -16.74
C ALA A 25 8.03 -8.69 -16.22
N ASP A 26 7.32 -8.08 -15.26
CA ASP A 26 7.65 -6.76 -14.71
C ASP A 26 6.98 -6.54 -13.34
N ALA A 27 7.22 -5.36 -12.75
CA ALA A 27 6.63 -4.96 -11.48
C ALA A 27 5.09 -4.84 -11.53
N LEU A 28 4.52 -4.53 -12.69
CA LEU A 28 3.08 -4.45 -12.87
C LEU A 28 2.45 -5.85 -12.71
N GLN A 29 3.02 -6.85 -13.39
CA GLN A 29 2.53 -8.22 -13.28
C GLN A 29 2.68 -8.75 -11.85
N THR A 30 3.81 -8.47 -11.19
CA THR A 30 4.00 -8.77 -9.77
C THR A 30 2.87 -8.17 -8.92
N ALA A 31 2.57 -6.88 -9.09
CA ALA A 31 1.56 -6.20 -8.29
C ALA A 31 0.15 -6.79 -8.49
N LEU A 32 -0.21 -7.15 -9.71
CA LEU A 32 -1.50 -7.77 -10.02
C LEU A 32 -1.59 -9.19 -9.46
N ARG A 33 -0.56 -10.03 -9.65
CA ARG A 33 -0.49 -11.38 -9.08
C ARG A 33 -0.63 -11.36 -7.57
N GLU A 34 0.16 -10.54 -6.88
CA GLU A 34 0.13 -10.42 -5.42
C GLU A 34 -1.21 -9.88 -4.90
N CYS A 35 -1.83 -8.94 -5.63
CA CYS A 35 -3.17 -8.46 -5.32
C CYS A 35 -4.20 -9.59 -5.41
N HIS A 36 -4.09 -10.45 -6.41
CA HIS A 36 -4.95 -11.62 -6.55
C HIS A 36 -4.69 -12.65 -5.44
N GLU A 37 -3.44 -12.98 -5.16
CA GLU A 37 -3.05 -13.99 -4.17
C GLU A 37 -3.39 -13.57 -2.74
N GLU A 38 -3.11 -12.32 -2.36
CA GLU A 38 -3.32 -11.82 -1.00
C GLU A 38 -4.79 -11.52 -0.70
N ILE A 39 -5.54 -10.92 -1.64
CA ILE A 39 -6.90 -10.40 -1.40
C ILE A 39 -7.95 -10.83 -2.41
N GLY A 40 -7.61 -11.71 -3.36
CA GLY A 40 -8.56 -12.32 -4.29
C GLY A 40 -9.10 -11.39 -5.37
N VAL A 41 -8.45 -10.27 -5.66
CA VAL A 41 -8.90 -9.35 -6.73
C VAL A 41 -8.36 -9.83 -8.08
N PRO A 42 -9.22 -10.26 -9.02
CA PRO A 42 -8.77 -10.74 -10.33
C PRO A 42 -8.12 -9.62 -11.14
N GLU A 43 -7.04 -9.96 -11.85
CA GLU A 43 -6.26 -9.02 -12.67
C GLU A 43 -7.14 -8.30 -13.70
N GLU A 44 -8.02 -9.03 -14.38
CA GLU A 44 -8.91 -8.49 -15.41
C GLU A 44 -9.94 -7.48 -14.89
N LYS A 45 -10.12 -7.38 -13.58
CA LYS A 45 -10.97 -6.36 -12.94
C LYS A 45 -10.24 -5.08 -12.59
N VAL A 46 -8.91 -5.05 -12.73
CA VAL A 46 -8.07 -3.92 -12.36
C VAL A 46 -7.70 -3.12 -13.60
N SER A 47 -8.09 -1.85 -13.64
CA SER A 47 -7.60 -0.89 -14.63
C SER A 47 -6.44 -0.11 -14.05
N ILE A 48 -5.29 -0.14 -14.73
CA ILE A 48 -4.09 0.55 -14.25
C ILE A 48 -4.18 2.04 -14.58
N LEU A 49 -3.95 2.87 -13.56
CA LEU A 49 -3.92 4.32 -13.67
C LEU A 49 -2.51 4.87 -13.85
N GLY A 50 -1.51 4.21 -13.28
CA GLY A 50 -0.11 4.63 -13.40
C GLY A 50 0.81 3.99 -12.38
N VAL A 51 2.07 4.43 -12.44
CA VAL A 51 3.16 4.00 -11.57
C VAL A 51 3.64 5.21 -10.76
N LEU A 52 3.85 5.05 -9.46
CA LEU A 52 4.44 6.08 -8.61
C LEU A 52 5.97 5.93 -8.56
N SER A 53 6.61 6.84 -7.84
CA SER A 53 8.06 6.83 -7.67
C SER A 53 8.54 5.59 -6.93
N ASP A 54 9.64 5.02 -7.38
CA ASP A 54 10.31 3.93 -6.68
C ASP A 54 10.74 4.33 -5.28
N ILE A 55 10.57 3.44 -4.31
CA ILE A 55 10.96 3.64 -2.92
C ILE A 55 12.00 2.59 -2.54
N TYR A 56 13.23 3.02 -2.32
CA TYR A 56 14.28 2.14 -1.82
C TYR A 56 14.25 2.05 -0.29
N ILE A 57 14.24 0.84 0.22
CA ILE A 57 14.27 0.53 1.66
C ILE A 57 15.63 -0.04 2.05
N PRO A 58 16.55 0.78 2.61
CA PRO A 58 17.92 0.34 2.90
C PRO A 58 18.02 -0.85 3.85
N LEU A 59 17.12 -0.94 4.83
CA LEU A 59 17.13 -2.00 5.85
C LEU A 59 16.92 -3.40 5.28
N SER A 60 16.16 -3.53 4.18
CA SER A 60 15.87 -4.80 3.52
C SER A 60 16.55 -4.93 2.17
N ASN A 61 17.26 -3.88 1.73
CA ASN A 61 17.81 -3.76 0.38
C ASN A 61 16.74 -4.04 -0.69
N PHE A 62 15.57 -3.46 -0.50
CA PHE A 62 14.40 -3.71 -1.34
C PHE A 62 13.98 -2.43 -2.06
N ASN A 63 13.70 -2.53 -3.36
CA ASN A 63 13.09 -1.46 -4.14
C ASN A 63 11.61 -1.77 -4.34
N ILE A 64 10.74 -0.81 -4.04
CA ILE A 64 9.29 -0.92 -4.18
C ILE A 64 8.87 -0.02 -5.34
N THR A 65 8.20 -0.60 -6.32
CA THR A 65 7.56 0.12 -7.43
C THR A 65 6.05 0.12 -7.20
N PRO A 66 5.44 1.22 -6.71
CA PRO A 66 4.01 1.25 -6.43
C PRO A 66 3.21 1.41 -7.73
N ILE A 67 2.21 0.55 -7.91
CA ILE A 67 1.27 0.58 -9.03
C ILE A 67 -0.08 1.07 -8.53
N VAL A 68 -0.67 2.05 -9.21
CA VAL A 68 -2.01 2.56 -8.92
C VAL A 68 -3.00 1.95 -9.88
N GLY A 69 -3.96 1.22 -9.34
CA GLY A 69 -5.06 0.62 -10.09
C GLY A 69 -6.42 1.00 -9.52
N THR A 70 -7.46 0.79 -10.30
CA THR A 70 -8.86 0.99 -9.92
C THR A 70 -9.72 -0.18 -10.39
N THR A 71 -10.84 -0.38 -9.72
CA THR A 71 -11.89 -1.32 -10.12
C THR A 71 -13.21 -0.58 -10.29
N LEU A 72 -14.05 -1.01 -11.23
CA LEU A 72 -15.37 -0.39 -11.47
C LEU A 72 -16.34 -0.60 -10.29
N GLN A 73 -16.19 -1.70 -9.58
CA GLN A 73 -17.01 -2.05 -8.43
C GLN A 73 -16.11 -2.52 -7.29
N LEU A 74 -16.58 -2.39 -6.06
CA LEU A 74 -15.88 -2.95 -4.91
C LEU A 74 -15.81 -4.48 -5.08
N PRO A 75 -14.59 -5.08 -5.12
CA PRO A 75 -14.45 -6.52 -5.26
C PRO A 75 -14.95 -7.28 -4.03
N ASP A 76 -15.37 -8.51 -4.24
CA ASP A 76 -15.50 -9.48 -3.15
C ASP A 76 -14.09 -9.97 -2.78
N PHE A 77 -13.63 -9.62 -1.59
CA PHE A 77 -12.30 -9.98 -1.14
C PHE A 77 -12.24 -11.42 -0.65
N ILE A 78 -11.28 -12.18 -1.20
CA ILE A 78 -10.95 -13.54 -0.74
C ILE A 78 -9.53 -13.47 -0.17
N LEU A 79 -9.41 -13.53 1.15
CA LEU A 79 -8.14 -13.30 1.82
C LEU A 79 -7.30 -14.57 1.90
N SER A 80 -6.01 -14.45 1.58
CA SER A 80 -5.01 -15.44 1.98
C SER A 80 -4.87 -15.42 3.50
N GLN A 81 -5.42 -16.44 4.17
CA GLN A 81 -5.43 -16.51 5.63
C GLN A 81 -4.03 -16.57 6.25
N ASP A 82 -3.05 -16.98 5.45
CA ASP A 82 -1.67 -17.07 5.86
C ASP A 82 -0.94 -15.72 5.85
N GLU A 83 -1.41 -14.76 5.07
CA GLU A 83 -0.72 -13.49 4.83
C GLU A 83 -1.54 -12.28 5.27
N VAL A 84 -2.84 -12.30 5.10
CA VAL A 84 -3.72 -11.16 5.31
C VAL A 84 -4.70 -11.41 6.44
N GLU A 85 -4.59 -10.61 7.50
CA GLU A 85 -5.53 -10.64 8.64
C GLU A 85 -6.88 -10.01 8.26
N LYS A 86 -6.83 -8.87 7.58
CA LYS A 86 -8.02 -8.14 7.13
C LYS A 86 -7.70 -7.11 6.06
N VAL A 87 -8.67 -6.81 5.20
CA VAL A 87 -8.69 -5.62 4.33
C VAL A 87 -9.22 -4.42 5.12
N ILE A 88 -8.59 -3.28 4.95
CA ILE A 88 -9.03 -2.00 5.53
C ILE A 88 -9.36 -1.06 4.37
N LEU A 89 -10.64 -0.78 4.20
CA LEU A 89 -11.11 0.18 3.21
C LEU A 89 -11.15 1.57 3.81
N VAL A 90 -10.51 2.51 3.15
CA VAL A 90 -10.42 3.90 3.59
C VAL A 90 -10.85 4.81 2.45
N LYS A 91 -11.75 5.73 2.71
CA LYS A 91 -12.10 6.75 1.71
C LYS A 91 -10.90 7.67 1.50
N LEU A 92 -10.57 7.99 0.25
CA LEU A 92 -9.42 8.86 -0.06
C LEU A 92 -9.51 10.21 0.66
N ARG A 93 -10.71 10.80 0.78
CA ARG A 93 -10.90 12.04 1.55
C ARG A 93 -10.50 11.94 3.02
N ASP A 94 -10.70 10.75 3.63
CA ASP A 94 -10.36 10.52 5.03
C ASP A 94 -8.86 10.20 5.16
N LEU A 95 -8.29 9.54 4.14
CA LEU A 95 -6.85 9.25 4.05
C LEU A 95 -6.02 10.52 3.88
N PHE A 96 -6.52 11.48 3.10
CA PHE A 96 -5.84 12.75 2.79
C PHE A 96 -6.21 13.90 3.75
N ASP A 97 -6.98 13.63 4.79
CA ASP A 97 -7.29 14.61 5.82
C ASP A 97 -6.05 14.89 6.69
N ASP A 98 -5.63 16.14 6.75
CA ASP A 98 -4.47 16.55 7.52
C ASP A 98 -4.59 16.23 9.02
N ARG A 99 -5.82 16.12 9.54
CA ARG A 99 -6.08 15.71 10.93
C ARG A 99 -5.64 14.26 11.22
N ASN A 100 -5.54 13.44 10.20
CA ASN A 100 -5.08 12.05 10.30
C ASN A 100 -3.55 11.92 10.15
N LYS A 101 -2.87 12.98 9.72
CA LYS A 101 -1.40 13.02 9.66
C LYS A 101 -0.83 13.21 11.07
N THR A 102 0.05 12.32 11.47
CA THR A 102 0.63 12.33 12.83
C THR A 102 2.00 11.65 12.84
N THR A 103 2.63 11.69 13.98
CA THR A 103 3.86 10.92 14.25
C THR A 103 3.62 9.90 15.34
N HIS A 104 4.24 8.75 15.21
CA HIS A 104 4.26 7.73 16.24
C HIS A 104 5.68 7.42 16.67
N SER A 105 5.90 7.23 17.96
CA SER A 105 7.20 6.83 18.49
C SER A 105 7.15 5.38 18.99
N PHE A 106 8.15 4.62 18.59
CA PHE A 106 8.35 3.25 19.07
C PHE A 106 9.84 2.98 19.29
N VAL A 107 10.16 1.96 20.08
CA VAL A 107 11.53 1.55 20.35
C VAL A 107 11.87 0.35 19.45
N ARG A 108 13.00 0.43 18.73
CA ARG A 108 13.54 -0.68 17.95
C ARG A 108 15.04 -0.75 18.18
N HIS A 109 15.54 -1.92 18.62
CA HIS A 109 16.96 -2.14 18.96
C HIS A 109 17.50 -1.03 19.88
N ASP A 110 16.76 -0.72 20.97
CA ASP A 110 17.09 0.31 21.97
C ASP A 110 17.14 1.77 21.44
N HIS A 111 16.76 1.99 20.19
CA HIS A 111 16.64 3.32 19.63
C HIS A 111 15.18 3.75 19.54
N LYS A 112 14.90 4.97 20.05
CA LYS A 112 13.59 5.61 19.85
C LYS A 112 13.48 6.09 18.42
N ILE A 113 12.53 5.52 17.68
CA ILE A 113 12.20 5.92 16.30
C ILE A 113 10.93 6.77 16.35
N ILE A 114 10.95 7.91 15.69
CA ILE A 114 9.76 8.73 15.46
C ILE A 114 9.45 8.63 13.96
N ALA A 115 8.32 8.03 13.62
CA ALA A 115 7.89 7.84 12.24
C ALA A 115 6.68 8.73 11.95
N PRO A 116 6.71 9.55 10.87
CA PRO A 116 5.51 10.18 10.36
C PRO A 116 4.60 9.14 9.71
N GLY A 117 3.29 9.43 9.70
CA GLY A 117 2.31 8.53 9.11
C GLY A 117 0.89 9.02 9.28
N TYR A 118 -0.04 8.10 9.11
CA TYR A 118 -1.47 8.38 9.13
C TYR A 118 -2.14 7.53 10.22
N LYS A 119 -2.99 8.15 11.02
CA LYS A 119 -3.83 7.44 11.99
C LYS A 119 -5.24 7.29 11.42
N ILE A 120 -5.63 6.07 11.10
CA ILE A 120 -6.95 5.74 10.59
C ILE A 120 -7.65 4.80 11.57
N GLY A 121 -8.56 5.36 12.36
CA GLY A 121 -9.14 4.65 13.50
C GLY A 121 -8.06 4.22 14.49
N GLU A 122 -7.97 2.93 14.77
CA GLU A 122 -6.93 2.36 15.65
C GLU A 122 -5.64 1.99 14.91
N ASN A 123 -5.63 2.13 13.58
CA ASN A 123 -4.47 1.73 12.78
C ASN A 123 -3.53 2.91 12.58
N PHE A 124 -2.22 2.64 12.68
CA PHE A 124 -1.19 3.57 12.31
C PHE A 124 -0.46 3.09 11.07
N ILE A 125 -0.48 3.90 10.02
CA ILE A 125 0.15 3.64 8.72
C ILE A 125 1.42 4.46 8.63
N TRP A 126 2.56 3.82 8.40
CA TRP A 126 3.87 4.47 8.38
C TRP A 126 4.82 3.81 7.36
N GLY A 127 6.05 4.31 7.27
CA GLY A 127 7.08 3.76 6.39
C GLY A 127 6.71 3.90 4.90
N ALA A 128 7.07 2.90 4.09
CA ALA A 128 6.83 2.93 2.65
C ALA A 128 5.36 3.14 2.29
N THR A 129 4.43 2.52 3.03
CA THR A 129 2.98 2.70 2.79
C THR A 129 2.56 4.15 2.97
N ALA A 130 3.06 4.84 3.99
CA ALA A 130 2.78 6.26 4.20
C ALA A 130 3.41 7.15 3.12
N MET A 131 4.59 6.79 2.60
CA MET A 131 5.24 7.50 1.49
C MET A 131 4.42 7.38 0.21
N ILE A 132 3.93 6.19 -0.12
CA ILE A 132 3.04 5.94 -1.27
C ILE A 132 1.78 6.80 -1.16
N ILE A 133 1.14 6.83 0.02
CA ILE A 133 -0.05 7.64 0.27
C ILE A 133 0.24 9.14 0.07
N ALA A 134 1.36 9.62 0.58
CA ALA A 134 1.74 11.04 0.47
C ALA A 134 1.97 11.47 -0.99
N GLU A 135 2.63 10.64 -1.80
CA GLU A 135 2.82 10.91 -3.23
C GLU A 135 1.49 10.88 -3.99
N LEU A 136 0.65 9.88 -3.73
CA LEU A 136 -0.68 9.79 -4.34
C LEU A 136 -1.53 11.02 -4.02
N GLU A 137 -1.53 11.45 -2.75
CA GLU A 137 -2.21 12.67 -2.32
C GLU A 137 -1.72 13.91 -3.08
N GLN A 138 -0.40 14.05 -3.21
CA GLN A 138 0.20 15.18 -3.92
C GLN A 138 -0.20 15.21 -5.40
N LEU A 139 -0.16 14.06 -6.08
CA LEU A 139 -0.56 13.94 -7.46
C LEU A 139 -2.05 14.25 -7.67
N MET A 140 -2.90 13.81 -6.76
CA MET A 140 -4.34 14.11 -6.82
C MET A 140 -4.64 15.59 -6.56
N LYS A 141 -3.92 16.26 -5.65
CA LYS A 141 -4.07 17.69 -5.38
C LYS A 141 -3.59 18.56 -6.54
N THR A 142 -2.55 18.16 -7.25
CA THR A 142 -2.00 18.92 -8.40
C THR A 142 -2.77 18.72 -9.70
N ASN A 143 -3.91 18.01 -9.68
CA ASN A 143 -4.69 17.67 -10.88
C ASN A 143 -3.91 16.87 -11.94
N THR A 144 -2.76 16.32 -11.60
CA THR A 144 -1.95 15.51 -12.53
C THR A 144 -2.72 14.25 -12.98
N PHE A 145 -3.64 13.75 -12.16
CA PHE A 145 -4.56 12.66 -12.52
C PHE A 145 -5.77 13.10 -13.37
N ASN A 146 -6.08 14.41 -13.49
CA ASN A 146 -7.25 14.86 -14.27
C ASN A 146 -7.09 14.65 -15.78
N HIS A 147 -5.89 14.36 -16.25
CA HIS A 147 -5.67 13.96 -17.65
C HIS A 147 -5.92 12.46 -17.90
N LEU A 148 -5.99 11.65 -16.86
CA LEU A 148 -6.29 10.20 -16.94
C LEU A 148 -7.77 9.89 -16.70
N GLY A 149 -8.54 10.84 -16.20
CA GLY A 149 -9.95 10.68 -15.77
C GLY A 149 -11.00 11.09 -16.80
N LYS A 150 -10.70 11.04 -18.10
CA LYS A 150 -11.72 11.05 -19.18
C LYS A 150 -11.75 9.68 -19.86
N LEU A 151 -12.12 8.69 -19.10
CA LEU A 151 -12.64 7.43 -19.59
C LEU A 151 -13.99 7.15 -18.95
#